data_cd6494d6696230d20b5a912cba6ba116
#
_entry.id   cd6494d6696230d20b5a912cba6ba116
#
_cell.length_a   1.000
_cell.length_b   1.000
_cell.length_c   1.000
_cell.angle_alpha   90.00
_cell.angle_beta   90.00
_cell.angle_gamma   90.00
#
_symmetry.space_group_name_H-M   'P 1'
#
loop_
_entity.id
_entity.type
_entity.pdbx_description
1 polymer ?
#
loop_
_entity_poly.entity_id
_entity_poly.type
_entity_poly.pdbx_seq_one_letter_code
_entity_poly.pdbx_strand_id
1 'polypeptide(L)'
;IDKDEVKEKSVTKNPDYQLPSLDLLDKPKKKNKTTDNSIIEKNITTLEKVLEDFKIKGKVVEVHVGPTVVQYELEIASGTRVNKITSINREISLALAKKDVRIEAPIPGKNTVGIEFANDTPSPVSFHEIMNSKKMKDFSDKKLMVPLGKSIMGDIGVCEINKMPHMLIAGTTGSGKSVCVNGIICSILMRAKPSEVKLVMVDPKVVELSVYNGIPHLLRPVVTEPKQAAIALQRMVEQMEHRYQIFSDSKTKNIEGYNE
;
A
#
# COMPACT_ATOMS: atom_id res chain seq x y z
N ILE A 1 32.65 16.39 -20.32
CA ILE A 1 31.64 16.02 -19.27
C ILE A 1 31.92 16.95 -18.12
N ASP A 2 31.16 18.04 -18.06
CA ASP A 2 31.30 19.07 -17.05
C ASP A 2 31.10 18.47 -15.65
N LYS A 3 32.15 18.61 -14.86
CA LYS A 3 32.15 18.36 -13.43
C LYS A 3 31.45 19.52 -12.73
N ASP A 4 30.16 19.67 -12.92
CA ASP A 4 29.38 20.45 -11.97
C ASP A 4 29.32 19.68 -10.66
N GLU A 5 30.21 20.03 -9.78
CA GLU A 5 30.20 19.65 -8.38
C GLU A 5 28.89 20.10 -7.75
N VAL A 6 27.89 19.20 -7.81
CA VAL A 6 26.79 19.30 -6.88
C VAL A 6 27.39 18.99 -5.49
N LYS A 7 27.83 20.04 -4.80
CA LYS A 7 28.21 19.96 -3.40
C LYS A 7 27.06 19.27 -2.68
N GLU A 8 27.29 18.03 -2.26
CA GLU A 8 26.39 17.37 -1.31
C GLU A 8 26.25 18.34 -0.14
N LYS A 9 25.03 18.85 0.06
CA LYS A 9 24.75 19.61 1.27
C LYS A 9 25.07 18.67 2.40
N SER A 10 26.16 18.97 3.11
CA SER A 10 26.52 18.26 4.34
C SER A 10 25.24 18.10 5.16
N VAL A 11 25.01 16.89 5.65
CA VAL A 11 23.85 16.57 6.48
C VAL A 11 23.98 17.44 7.74
N THR A 12 23.50 18.67 7.67
CA THR A 12 23.38 19.52 8.85
C THR A 12 22.36 18.83 9.75
N LYS A 13 22.85 18.23 10.84
CA LYS A 13 21.99 17.83 11.94
C LYS A 13 21.27 19.10 12.37
N ASN A 14 20.01 19.27 11.94
CA ASN A 14 19.18 20.32 12.50
C ASN A 14 18.54 19.75 13.78
N PRO A 15 19.09 20.07 14.97
CA PRO A 15 18.55 19.54 16.22
C PRO A 15 17.11 19.99 16.47
N ASP A 16 16.71 21.11 15.87
CA ASP A 16 15.39 21.74 16.07
C ASP A 16 14.35 21.26 15.05
N TYR A 17 14.69 20.29 14.19
CA TYR A 17 13.72 19.77 13.22
C TYR A 17 12.55 19.09 13.92
N GLN A 18 11.34 19.64 13.72
CA GLN A 18 10.10 19.09 14.24
C GLN A 18 9.41 18.27 13.16
N LEU A 19 8.94 17.08 13.52
CA LEU A 19 8.13 16.26 12.62
C LEU A 19 6.78 16.93 12.34
N PRO A 20 6.24 16.81 11.12
CA PRO A 20 4.90 17.30 10.80
C PRO A 20 3.84 16.72 11.76
N SER A 21 2.95 17.58 12.26
CA SER A 21 1.83 17.16 13.10
C SER A 21 0.74 16.45 12.30
N LEU A 22 0.05 15.51 12.94
CA LEU A 22 -1.17 14.88 12.39
C LEU A 22 -2.29 15.89 12.11
N ASP A 23 -2.28 17.04 12.76
CA ASP A 23 -3.29 18.09 12.54
C ASP A 23 -3.20 18.75 11.16
N LEU A 24 -2.10 18.54 10.42
CA LEU A 24 -1.96 18.95 9.03
C LEU A 24 -2.78 18.09 8.07
N LEU A 25 -3.25 16.94 8.53
CA LEU A 25 -4.02 16.00 7.72
C LEU A 25 -5.52 16.21 7.91
N ASP A 26 -6.26 16.11 6.83
CA ASP A 26 -7.72 16.15 6.88
C ASP A 26 -8.28 15.01 7.73
N LYS A 27 -9.10 15.34 8.71
CA LYS A 27 -9.80 14.36 9.53
C LYS A 27 -10.78 13.57 8.65
N PRO A 28 -10.98 12.27 8.96
CA PRO A 28 -11.91 11.46 8.19
C PRO A 28 -13.31 12.07 8.24
N LYS A 29 -13.92 12.28 7.09
CA LYS A 29 -15.33 12.66 7.01
C LYS A 29 -16.17 11.57 7.67
N LYS A 30 -17.23 11.94 8.40
CA LYS A 30 -18.15 10.95 8.99
C LYS A 30 -18.56 9.97 7.91
N LYS A 31 -18.40 8.66 8.19
CA LYS A 31 -18.83 7.60 7.28
C LYS A 31 -20.28 7.85 6.91
N ASN A 32 -20.54 8.19 5.65
CA ASN A 32 -21.87 7.96 5.11
C ASN A 32 -22.12 6.46 5.25
N LYS A 33 -23.33 6.11 5.70
CA LYS A 33 -23.73 4.73 6.00
C LYS A 33 -23.21 3.81 4.90
N THR A 34 -22.41 2.86 5.29
CA THR A 34 -22.03 1.64 4.60
C THR A 34 -23.17 1.12 3.72
N THR A 35 -22.81 0.43 2.66
CA THR A 35 -23.68 -0.34 1.76
C THR A 35 -24.99 -0.71 2.45
N ASP A 36 -26.11 -0.31 1.90
CA ASP A 36 -27.43 -0.51 2.49
C ASP A 36 -27.63 -2.01 2.76
N ASN A 37 -28.03 -2.38 3.96
CA ASN A 37 -28.24 -3.78 4.33
C ASN A 37 -29.20 -4.48 3.35
N SER A 38 -30.16 -3.74 2.78
CA SER A 38 -31.07 -4.26 1.76
C SER A 38 -30.36 -4.73 0.48
N ILE A 39 -29.29 -4.02 0.08
CA ILE A 39 -28.48 -4.40 -1.07
C ILE A 39 -27.66 -5.66 -0.75
N ILE A 40 -27.11 -5.74 0.47
CA ILE A 40 -26.38 -6.93 0.91
C ILE A 40 -27.28 -8.16 0.88
N GLU A 41 -28.47 -8.09 1.45
CA GLU A 41 -29.43 -9.18 1.49
C GLU A 41 -29.88 -9.60 0.08
N LYS A 42 -30.14 -8.63 -0.80
CA LYS A 42 -30.45 -8.88 -2.20
C LYS A 42 -29.32 -9.63 -2.91
N ASN A 43 -28.09 -9.23 -2.69
CA ASN A 43 -26.93 -9.88 -3.30
C ASN A 43 -26.73 -11.29 -2.76
N ILE A 44 -26.94 -11.53 -1.45
CA ILE A 44 -26.92 -12.87 -0.85
C ILE A 44 -27.94 -13.78 -1.57
N THR A 45 -29.19 -13.34 -1.64
CA THR A 45 -30.27 -14.12 -2.30
C THR A 45 -29.92 -14.41 -3.75
N THR A 46 -29.37 -13.45 -4.47
CA THR A 46 -28.96 -13.61 -5.87
C THR A 46 -27.83 -14.63 -6.01
N LEU A 47 -26.80 -14.54 -5.15
CA LEU A 47 -25.66 -15.48 -5.15
C LEU A 47 -26.12 -16.91 -4.87
N GLU A 48 -26.90 -17.10 -3.82
CA GLU A 48 -27.41 -18.42 -3.43
C GLU A 48 -28.29 -19.04 -4.54
N LYS A 49 -29.11 -18.22 -5.20
CA LYS A 49 -29.90 -18.67 -6.35
C LYS A 49 -29.02 -19.11 -7.53
N VAL A 50 -28.00 -18.34 -7.88
CA VAL A 50 -27.06 -18.72 -8.95
C VAL A 50 -26.36 -20.03 -8.61
N LEU A 51 -25.93 -20.22 -7.37
CA LEU A 51 -25.33 -21.49 -6.94
C LEU A 51 -26.28 -22.65 -7.09
N GLU A 52 -27.57 -22.48 -6.72
CA GLU A 52 -28.62 -23.50 -6.87
C GLU A 52 -28.88 -23.85 -8.32
N ASP A 53 -29.02 -22.84 -9.21
CA ASP A 53 -29.24 -23.01 -10.65
C ASP A 53 -28.11 -23.84 -11.30
N PHE A 54 -26.89 -23.69 -10.83
CA PHE A 54 -25.71 -24.46 -11.27
C PHE A 54 -25.46 -25.74 -10.45
N LYS A 55 -26.41 -26.13 -9.59
CA LYS A 55 -26.30 -27.33 -8.73
C LYS A 55 -25.06 -27.35 -7.86
N ILE A 56 -24.70 -26.20 -7.31
CA ILE A 56 -23.66 -26.03 -6.33
C ILE A 56 -24.32 -25.80 -4.96
N LYS A 57 -24.15 -26.75 -4.06
CA LYS A 57 -24.65 -26.61 -2.69
C LYS A 57 -23.69 -25.69 -1.91
N GLY A 58 -24.12 -24.46 -1.66
CA GLY A 58 -23.36 -23.47 -0.94
C GLY A 58 -24.27 -22.41 -0.32
N LYS A 59 -23.79 -21.75 0.73
CA LYS A 59 -24.52 -20.71 1.44
C LYS A 59 -23.57 -19.58 1.80
N VAL A 60 -24.05 -18.34 1.74
CA VAL A 60 -23.32 -17.18 2.27
C VAL A 60 -23.34 -17.22 3.80
N VAL A 61 -22.17 -17.28 4.41
CA VAL A 61 -22.04 -17.37 5.88
C VAL A 61 -21.59 -16.05 6.49
N GLU A 62 -20.87 -15.21 5.74
CA GLU A 62 -20.38 -13.92 6.23
C GLU A 62 -20.25 -12.93 5.07
N VAL A 63 -20.38 -11.63 5.35
CA VAL A 63 -20.17 -10.56 4.37
C VAL A 63 -19.22 -9.52 4.98
N HIS A 64 -18.11 -9.29 4.30
CA HIS A 64 -17.10 -8.32 4.68
C HIS A 64 -17.17 -7.10 3.77
N VAL A 65 -17.54 -5.94 4.34
CA VAL A 65 -17.65 -4.70 3.58
C VAL A 65 -16.38 -3.87 3.79
N GLY A 66 -15.46 -3.98 2.84
CA GLY A 66 -14.24 -3.18 2.81
C GLY A 66 -14.47 -1.75 2.27
N PRO A 67 -13.41 -0.95 2.17
CA PRO A 67 -13.50 0.44 1.69
C PRO A 67 -13.97 0.55 0.24
N THR A 68 -13.49 -0.31 -0.64
CA THR A 68 -13.75 -0.27 -2.10
C THR A 68 -14.36 -1.55 -2.64
N VAL A 69 -14.27 -2.64 -1.89
CA VAL A 69 -14.67 -3.99 -2.30
C VAL A 69 -15.50 -4.61 -1.20
N VAL A 70 -16.52 -5.37 -1.56
CA VAL A 70 -17.26 -6.24 -0.66
C VAL A 70 -16.92 -7.70 -0.97
N GLN A 71 -16.74 -8.52 0.04
CA GLN A 71 -16.51 -9.96 -0.08
C GLN A 71 -17.68 -10.72 0.57
N TYR A 72 -18.28 -11.61 -0.19
CA TYR A 72 -19.26 -12.57 0.29
C TYR A 72 -18.56 -13.91 0.51
N GLU A 73 -18.51 -14.34 1.74
CA GLU A 73 -17.87 -15.60 2.13
C GLU A 73 -18.87 -16.73 2.06
N LEU A 74 -18.56 -17.75 1.26
CA LEU A 74 -19.44 -18.89 1.00
C LEU A 74 -18.85 -20.15 1.65
N GLU A 75 -19.68 -20.83 2.40
CA GLU A 75 -19.46 -22.22 2.76
C GLU A 75 -20.00 -23.13 1.65
N ILE A 76 -19.17 -24.05 1.19
CA ILE A 76 -19.50 -24.96 0.09
C ILE A 76 -19.54 -26.38 0.61
N ALA A 77 -20.54 -27.15 0.19
CA ALA A 77 -20.70 -28.53 0.60
C ALA A 77 -19.47 -29.39 0.26
N SER A 78 -19.07 -30.22 1.20
CA SER A 78 -17.94 -31.14 1.03
C SER A 78 -18.09 -31.99 -0.26
N GLY A 79 -16.98 -32.17 -0.96
CA GLY A 79 -16.97 -32.88 -2.26
C GLY A 79 -17.28 -32.03 -3.49
N THR A 80 -17.62 -30.75 -3.31
CA THR A 80 -17.77 -29.83 -4.46
C THR A 80 -16.38 -29.42 -4.99
N ARG A 81 -16.17 -29.62 -6.29
CA ARG A 81 -14.91 -29.21 -6.92
C ARG A 81 -14.83 -27.68 -7.02
N VAL A 82 -13.74 -27.09 -6.58
CA VAL A 82 -13.49 -25.64 -6.63
C VAL A 82 -13.65 -25.07 -8.05
N ASN A 83 -13.17 -25.79 -9.05
CA ASN A 83 -13.30 -25.39 -10.47
C ASN A 83 -14.76 -25.20 -10.91
N LYS A 84 -15.73 -25.85 -10.25
CA LYS A 84 -17.14 -25.66 -10.57
C LYS A 84 -17.62 -24.26 -10.19
N ILE A 85 -17.07 -23.69 -9.13
CA ILE A 85 -17.43 -22.35 -8.68
C ILE A 85 -16.71 -21.29 -9.53
N THR A 86 -15.42 -21.48 -9.79
CA THR A 86 -14.65 -20.53 -10.60
C THR A 86 -15.12 -20.49 -12.05
N SER A 87 -15.70 -21.61 -12.57
CA SER A 87 -16.22 -21.66 -13.94
C SER A 87 -17.49 -20.83 -14.15
N ILE A 88 -18.27 -20.55 -13.11
CA ILE A 88 -19.50 -19.74 -13.19
C ILE A 88 -19.30 -18.26 -12.85
N ASN A 89 -18.06 -17.77 -12.92
CA ASN A 89 -17.75 -16.38 -12.59
C ASN A 89 -18.52 -15.37 -13.45
N ARG A 90 -18.69 -15.67 -14.74
CA ARG A 90 -19.43 -14.80 -15.67
C ARG A 90 -20.91 -14.74 -15.35
N GLU A 91 -21.50 -15.87 -14.98
CA GLU A 91 -22.90 -16.01 -14.60
C GLU A 91 -23.17 -15.24 -13.29
N ILE A 92 -22.27 -15.33 -12.33
CA ILE A 92 -22.33 -14.53 -11.09
C ILE A 92 -22.25 -13.04 -11.43
N SER A 93 -21.29 -12.64 -12.28
CA SER A 93 -21.13 -11.25 -12.72
C SER A 93 -22.40 -10.72 -13.37
N LEU A 94 -23.02 -11.53 -14.25
CA LEU A 94 -24.25 -11.18 -14.93
C LEU A 94 -25.44 -11.05 -13.95
N ALA A 95 -25.61 -12.01 -13.06
CA ALA A 95 -26.72 -12.02 -12.10
C ALA A 95 -26.67 -10.87 -11.12
N LEU A 96 -25.47 -10.50 -10.67
CA LEU A 96 -25.24 -9.36 -9.79
C LEU A 96 -25.17 -8.01 -10.52
N ALA A 97 -25.14 -8.02 -11.86
CA ALA A 97 -24.88 -6.84 -12.69
C ALA A 97 -23.56 -6.10 -12.28
N LYS A 98 -22.54 -6.87 -11.94
CA LYS A 98 -21.22 -6.37 -11.52
C LYS A 98 -20.15 -6.71 -12.55
N LYS A 99 -19.23 -5.76 -12.79
CA LYS A 99 -18.00 -6.03 -13.55
C LYS A 99 -16.93 -6.58 -12.59
N ASP A 100 -15.99 -7.32 -13.15
CA ASP A 100 -14.78 -7.73 -12.46
C ASP A 100 -15.02 -8.44 -11.11
N VAL A 101 -15.94 -9.40 -11.10
CA VAL A 101 -16.14 -10.30 -9.97
C VAL A 101 -14.93 -11.21 -9.86
N ARG A 102 -14.30 -11.21 -8.68
CA ARG A 102 -13.17 -12.07 -8.36
C ARG A 102 -13.64 -13.20 -7.45
N ILE A 103 -13.22 -14.41 -7.75
CA ILE A 103 -13.46 -15.57 -6.88
C ILE A 103 -12.13 -15.99 -6.26
N GLU A 104 -12.06 -15.95 -4.94
CA GLU A 104 -10.92 -16.40 -4.15
C GLU A 104 -11.27 -17.76 -3.51
N ALA A 105 -10.61 -18.79 -3.96
CA ALA A 105 -10.96 -20.16 -3.56
C ALA A 105 -9.70 -21.03 -3.35
N PRO A 106 -9.38 -21.38 -2.11
CA PRO A 106 -10.03 -20.94 -0.87
C PRO A 106 -9.61 -19.53 -0.43
N ILE A 107 -10.33 -18.92 0.51
CA ILE A 107 -9.84 -17.74 1.24
C ILE A 107 -8.62 -18.16 2.07
N PRO A 108 -7.49 -17.40 2.05
CA PRO A 108 -6.31 -17.74 2.79
C PRO A 108 -6.59 -17.97 4.30
N GLY A 109 -6.21 -19.15 4.78
CA GLY A 109 -6.43 -19.54 6.19
C GLY A 109 -7.84 -20.00 6.53
N LYS A 110 -8.75 -20.10 5.54
CA LYS A 110 -10.13 -20.59 5.73
C LYS A 110 -10.44 -21.75 4.76
N ASN A 111 -11.52 -22.46 5.04
CA ASN A 111 -12.07 -23.52 4.17
C ASN A 111 -13.27 -23.05 3.35
N THR A 112 -13.43 -21.76 3.20
CA THR A 112 -14.51 -21.07 2.52
C THR A 112 -14.05 -20.42 1.22
N VAL A 113 -15.01 -19.99 0.38
CA VAL A 113 -14.77 -19.31 -0.89
C VAL A 113 -15.25 -17.87 -0.78
N GLY A 114 -14.43 -16.91 -1.23
CA GLY A 114 -14.79 -15.51 -1.29
C GLY A 114 -15.25 -15.10 -2.70
N ILE A 115 -16.38 -14.42 -2.79
CA ILE A 115 -16.82 -13.72 -4.00
C ILE A 115 -16.69 -12.23 -3.75
N GLU A 116 -15.81 -11.57 -4.50
CA GLU A 116 -15.45 -10.17 -4.34
C GLU A 116 -15.89 -9.35 -5.54
N PHE A 117 -16.41 -8.17 -5.28
CA PHE A 117 -16.68 -7.16 -6.31
C PHE A 117 -16.70 -5.75 -5.71
N ALA A 118 -16.60 -4.74 -6.58
CA ALA A 118 -16.54 -3.35 -6.16
C ALA A 118 -17.83 -2.89 -5.45
N ASN A 119 -17.67 -2.12 -4.38
CA ASN A 119 -18.78 -1.45 -3.70
C ASN A 119 -19.46 -0.44 -4.66
N ASP A 120 -20.79 -0.33 -4.59
CA ASP A 120 -21.51 0.72 -5.31
C ASP A 120 -21.14 2.11 -4.83
N THR A 121 -20.81 2.22 -3.55
CA THR A 121 -20.40 3.50 -2.91
C THR A 121 -19.08 3.28 -2.16
N PRO A 122 -17.93 3.47 -2.82
CA PRO A 122 -16.64 3.34 -2.17
C PRO A 122 -16.48 4.34 -1.01
N SER A 123 -15.88 3.90 0.08
CA SER A 123 -15.51 4.75 1.21
C SER A 123 -14.04 5.13 1.11
N PRO A 124 -13.68 6.42 1.08
CA PRO A 124 -12.28 6.82 1.06
C PRO A 124 -11.56 6.41 2.35
N VAL A 125 -10.34 5.91 2.20
CA VAL A 125 -9.46 5.58 3.32
C VAL A 125 -8.68 6.84 3.69
N SER A 126 -8.93 7.39 4.89
CA SER A 126 -8.26 8.60 5.35
C SER A 126 -6.82 8.29 5.79
N PHE A 127 -5.86 9.05 5.26
CA PHE A 127 -4.45 8.95 5.68
C PHE A 127 -4.28 9.35 7.15
N HIS A 128 -5.03 10.35 7.62
CA HIS A 128 -5.06 10.72 9.03
C HIS A 128 -5.49 9.53 9.92
N GLU A 129 -6.56 8.81 9.54
CA GLU A 129 -7.04 7.66 10.31
C GLU A 129 -5.98 6.56 10.38
N ILE A 130 -5.30 6.29 9.28
CA ILE A 130 -4.22 5.29 9.23
C ILE A 130 -3.05 5.70 10.11
N MET A 131 -2.54 6.91 9.95
CA MET A 131 -1.38 7.41 10.72
C MET A 131 -1.66 7.52 12.21
N ASN A 132 -2.90 7.84 12.60
CA ASN A 132 -3.34 7.92 14.00
C ASN A 132 -3.67 6.55 14.63
N SER A 133 -3.67 5.47 13.87
CA SER A 133 -4.04 4.13 14.35
C SER A 133 -3.06 3.58 15.38
N LYS A 134 -3.57 2.67 16.23
CA LYS A 134 -2.75 1.94 17.18
C LYS A 134 -1.59 1.22 16.47
N LYS A 135 -1.87 0.54 15.35
CA LYS A 135 -0.86 -0.20 14.59
C LYS A 135 0.32 0.66 14.15
N MET A 136 0.07 1.89 13.64
CA MET A 136 1.15 2.80 13.27
C MET A 136 1.90 3.36 14.48
N LYS A 137 1.23 3.54 15.62
CA LYS A 137 1.85 3.97 16.88
C LYS A 137 2.72 2.88 17.49
N ASP A 138 2.29 1.62 17.43
CA ASP A 138 3.05 0.46 17.93
C ASP A 138 4.40 0.28 17.17
N PHE A 139 4.53 0.83 15.96
CA PHE A 139 5.76 0.84 15.16
C PHE A 139 6.43 2.21 15.10
N SER A 140 6.29 3.04 16.14
CA SER A 140 6.86 4.41 16.16
C SER A 140 8.39 4.46 16.04
N ASP A 141 9.08 3.44 16.51
CA ASP A 141 10.53 3.23 16.42
C ASP A 141 10.99 2.86 15.00
N LYS A 142 10.13 2.20 14.21
CA LYS A 142 10.44 1.73 12.86
C LYS A 142 10.17 2.81 11.81
N LYS A 143 11.18 3.62 11.51
CA LYS A 143 11.07 4.79 10.62
C LYS A 143 10.63 4.46 9.19
N LEU A 144 10.99 3.27 8.70
CA LEU A 144 10.66 2.78 7.35
C LEU A 144 9.49 1.78 7.32
N MET A 145 8.72 1.68 8.41
CA MET A 145 7.42 1.02 8.42
C MET A 145 6.38 1.94 7.81
N VAL A 146 5.80 1.56 6.68
CA VAL A 146 4.86 2.39 5.93
C VAL A 146 3.49 1.72 5.80
N PRO A 147 2.40 2.49 5.79
CA PRO A 147 1.06 1.95 5.59
C PRO A 147 0.78 1.70 4.11
N LEU A 148 0.06 0.63 3.82
CA LEU A 148 -0.41 0.30 2.47
C LEU A 148 -1.90 0.59 2.27
N GLY A 149 -2.66 0.76 3.36
CA GLY A 149 -4.11 0.99 3.32
C GLY A 149 -4.87 0.10 4.28
N LYS A 150 -6.13 -0.17 3.97
CA LYS A 150 -7.00 -1.07 4.73
C LYS A 150 -7.32 -2.33 3.95
N SER A 151 -7.31 -3.47 4.62
CA SER A 151 -7.85 -4.72 4.09
C SER A 151 -9.37 -4.68 3.98
N ILE A 152 -9.96 -5.71 3.37
CA ILE A 152 -11.42 -5.90 3.32
C ILE A 152 -12.01 -5.99 4.74
N MET A 153 -11.27 -6.58 5.67
CA MET A 153 -11.65 -6.67 7.10
C MET A 153 -11.50 -5.36 7.86
N GLY A 154 -10.97 -4.31 7.22
CA GLY A 154 -10.73 -3.01 7.85
C GLY A 154 -9.40 -2.90 8.58
N ASP A 155 -8.59 -3.95 8.59
CA ASP A 155 -7.26 -3.95 9.20
C ASP A 155 -6.29 -3.10 8.40
N ILE A 156 -5.41 -2.38 9.08
CA ILE A 156 -4.38 -1.59 8.42
C ILE A 156 -3.24 -2.50 7.98
N GLY A 157 -3.00 -2.55 6.68
CA GLY A 157 -1.85 -3.17 6.06
C GLY A 157 -0.62 -2.27 6.21
N VAL A 158 0.50 -2.84 6.64
CA VAL A 158 1.79 -2.14 6.75
C VAL A 158 2.90 -3.00 6.17
N CYS A 159 3.96 -2.36 5.69
CA CYS A 159 5.18 -3.06 5.28
C CYS A 159 6.42 -2.32 5.77
N GLU A 160 7.50 -3.04 5.97
CA GLU A 160 8.81 -2.53 6.38
C GLU A 160 9.74 -2.49 5.17
N ILE A 161 9.94 -1.28 4.59
CA ILE A 161 10.64 -1.11 3.30
C ILE A 161 12.08 -1.59 3.38
N ASN A 162 12.77 -1.32 4.49
CA ASN A 162 14.17 -1.73 4.68
C ASN A 162 14.38 -3.26 4.72
N LYS A 163 13.32 -4.04 4.89
CA LYS A 163 13.38 -5.51 4.81
C LYS A 163 13.15 -6.05 3.40
N MET A 164 12.85 -5.18 2.45
CA MET A 164 12.64 -5.54 1.05
C MET A 164 13.84 -5.09 0.23
N PRO A 165 14.45 -5.95 -0.61
CA PRO A 165 15.51 -5.53 -1.53
C PRO A 165 14.99 -4.48 -2.50
N HIS A 166 13.77 -4.70 -3.04
CA HIS A 166 13.07 -3.83 -3.97
C HIS A 166 11.56 -3.93 -3.73
N MET A 167 10.84 -2.84 -4.04
CA MET A 167 9.38 -2.82 -4.07
C MET A 167 8.92 -2.36 -5.45
N LEU A 168 8.05 -3.14 -6.08
CA LEU A 168 7.38 -2.75 -7.31
C LEU A 168 5.93 -2.39 -7.01
N ILE A 169 5.53 -1.16 -7.38
CA ILE A 169 4.14 -0.70 -7.29
C ILE A 169 3.62 -0.49 -8.71
N ALA A 170 2.69 -1.33 -9.13
CA ALA A 170 2.11 -1.29 -10.46
C ALA A 170 0.60 -1.11 -10.41
N GLY A 171 0.03 -0.54 -11.47
CA GLY A 171 -1.41 -0.36 -11.62
C GLY A 171 -1.75 0.43 -12.89
N THR A 172 -2.97 0.25 -13.37
CA THR A 172 -3.53 1.02 -14.48
C THR A 172 -3.77 2.48 -14.09
N THR A 173 -4.01 3.35 -15.05
CA THR A 173 -4.39 4.74 -14.78
C THR A 173 -5.63 4.79 -13.88
N GLY A 174 -5.57 5.57 -12.81
CA GLY A 174 -6.67 5.69 -11.84
C GLY A 174 -6.72 4.59 -10.76
N SER A 175 -5.83 3.59 -10.79
CA SER A 175 -5.79 2.52 -9.77
C SER A 175 -5.31 2.94 -8.38
N GLY A 176 -4.81 4.18 -8.24
CA GLY A 176 -4.27 4.69 -6.98
C GLY A 176 -2.76 4.50 -6.79
N LYS A 177 -2.00 4.11 -7.83
CA LYS A 177 -0.53 3.95 -7.75
C LYS A 177 0.16 5.19 -7.15
N SER A 178 -0.12 6.37 -7.70
CA SER A 178 0.48 7.63 -7.22
C SER A 178 0.02 7.98 -5.81
N VAL A 179 -1.22 7.66 -5.44
CA VAL A 179 -1.73 7.84 -4.07
C VAL A 179 -0.96 6.94 -3.10
N CYS A 180 -0.70 5.69 -3.47
CA CYS A 180 0.09 4.75 -2.68
C CYS A 180 1.53 5.27 -2.48
N VAL A 181 2.20 5.70 -3.56
CA VAL A 181 3.57 6.24 -3.51
C VAL A 181 3.61 7.49 -2.61
N ASN A 182 2.67 8.42 -2.78
CA ASN A 182 2.57 9.60 -1.93
C ASN A 182 2.29 9.24 -0.47
N GLY A 183 1.44 8.26 -0.21
CA GLY A 183 1.20 7.75 1.15
C GLY A 183 2.46 7.21 1.81
N ILE A 184 3.29 6.47 1.07
CA ILE A 184 4.59 5.97 1.54
C ILE A 184 5.53 7.14 1.86
N ILE A 185 5.70 8.09 0.94
CA ILE A 185 6.58 9.24 1.12
C ILE A 185 6.12 10.08 2.34
N CYS A 186 4.85 10.46 2.38
CA CYS A 186 4.29 11.25 3.49
C CYS A 186 4.42 10.53 4.83
N SER A 187 4.22 9.21 4.86
CA SER A 187 4.43 8.40 6.07
C SER A 187 5.86 8.51 6.60
N ILE A 188 6.85 8.45 5.71
CA ILE A 188 8.26 8.62 6.07
C ILE A 188 8.50 10.04 6.59
N LEU A 189 8.02 11.07 5.87
CA LEU A 189 8.22 12.48 6.26
C LEU A 189 7.60 12.82 7.61
N MET A 190 6.50 12.17 7.98
CA MET A 190 5.83 12.39 9.28
C MET A 190 6.47 11.62 10.44
N ARG A 191 7.39 10.69 10.18
CA ARG A 191 7.92 9.78 11.21
C ARG A 191 9.42 9.77 11.32
N ALA A 192 10.13 10.24 10.29
CA ALA A 192 11.58 10.24 10.24
C ALA A 192 12.13 11.66 10.06
N LYS A 193 13.20 11.99 10.80
CA LYS A 193 13.92 13.23 10.59
C LYS A 193 14.82 13.14 9.34
N PRO A 194 15.20 14.27 8.73
CA PRO A 194 16.15 14.27 7.60
C PRO A 194 17.52 13.64 7.91
N SER A 195 17.90 13.58 9.18
CA SER A 195 19.13 12.91 9.63
C SER A 195 18.98 11.38 9.71
N GLU A 196 17.75 10.87 9.81
CA GLU A 196 17.46 9.44 9.94
C GLU A 196 17.20 8.79 8.58
N VAL A 197 16.48 9.51 7.68
CA VAL A 197 16.13 9.01 6.35
C VAL A 197 16.41 10.05 5.28
N LYS A 198 17.10 9.64 4.23
CA LYS A 198 17.35 10.44 3.03
C LYS A 198 16.67 9.81 1.83
N LEU A 199 16.24 10.67 0.90
CA LEU A 199 15.49 10.28 -0.28
C LEU A 199 16.21 10.77 -1.55
N VAL A 200 16.21 9.91 -2.55
CA VAL A 200 16.48 10.27 -3.96
C VAL A 200 15.23 9.96 -4.75
N MET A 201 14.71 10.93 -5.46
CA MET A 201 13.49 10.78 -6.24
C MET A 201 13.79 10.97 -7.73
N VAL A 202 13.23 10.11 -8.56
CA VAL A 202 13.35 10.16 -10.02
C VAL A 202 11.94 10.17 -10.61
N ASP A 203 11.60 11.22 -11.34
CA ASP A 203 10.28 11.41 -11.98
C ASP A 203 10.46 11.80 -13.46
N PRO A 204 10.64 10.83 -14.35
CA PRO A 204 10.89 11.12 -15.77
C PRO A 204 9.69 11.73 -16.50
N LYS A 205 8.50 11.69 -15.89
CA LYS A 205 7.27 12.29 -16.43
C LYS A 205 7.00 13.70 -15.92
N VAL A 206 7.71 14.15 -14.89
CA VAL A 206 7.61 15.50 -14.28
C VAL A 206 6.19 15.84 -13.77
N VAL A 207 5.44 14.84 -13.32
CA VAL A 207 4.03 15.05 -12.96
C VAL A 207 3.64 14.62 -11.54
N GLU A 208 4.43 13.76 -10.90
CA GLU A 208 4.04 13.13 -9.64
C GLU A 208 4.87 13.59 -8.44
N LEU A 209 6.20 13.73 -8.58
CA LEU A 209 7.12 13.92 -7.45
C LEU A 209 7.70 15.33 -7.33
N SER A 210 7.50 16.21 -8.32
CA SER A 210 8.03 17.57 -8.31
C SER A 210 7.58 18.41 -7.11
N VAL A 211 6.43 18.09 -6.52
CA VAL A 211 5.90 18.74 -5.32
C VAL A 211 6.79 18.55 -4.08
N TYR A 212 7.67 17.55 -4.09
CA TYR A 212 8.60 17.27 -3.00
C TYR A 212 9.92 18.06 -3.11
N ASN A 213 10.13 18.85 -4.17
CA ASN A 213 11.33 19.67 -4.27
C ASN A 213 11.43 20.64 -3.08
N GLY A 214 12.60 20.69 -2.49
CA GLY A 214 12.88 21.57 -1.34
C GLY A 214 12.70 20.91 0.04
N ILE A 215 12.13 19.72 0.14
CA ILE A 215 12.08 19.03 1.43
C ILE A 215 13.50 18.64 1.90
N PRO A 216 13.77 18.74 3.22
CA PRO A 216 15.11 18.52 3.76
C PRO A 216 15.59 17.05 3.70
N HIS A 217 14.69 16.11 3.40
CA HIS A 217 15.00 14.69 3.23
C HIS A 217 15.65 14.39 1.87
N LEU A 218 15.48 15.25 0.86
CA LEU A 218 16.09 15.04 -0.45
C LEU A 218 17.59 15.27 -0.43
N LEU A 219 18.36 14.33 -0.97
CA LEU A 219 19.80 14.49 -1.21
C LEU A 219 20.07 15.46 -2.36
N ARG A 220 19.14 15.52 -3.32
CA ARG A 220 19.19 16.40 -4.49
C ARG A 220 17.75 16.71 -4.95
N PRO A 221 17.53 17.74 -5.77
CA PRO A 221 16.22 17.97 -6.40
C PRO A 221 15.74 16.73 -7.16
N VAL A 222 14.42 16.59 -7.29
CA VAL A 222 13.79 15.49 -8.04
C VAL A 222 14.40 15.43 -9.46
N VAL A 223 14.89 14.26 -9.83
CA VAL A 223 15.55 14.04 -11.10
C VAL A 223 14.51 13.73 -12.17
N THR A 224 14.51 14.52 -13.23
CA THR A 224 13.53 14.38 -14.32
C THR A 224 14.15 13.85 -15.61
N GLU A 225 15.44 14.04 -15.81
CA GLU A 225 16.15 13.60 -17.01
C GLU A 225 16.73 12.19 -16.86
N PRO A 226 16.52 11.27 -17.85
CA PRO A 226 17.01 9.90 -17.76
C PRO A 226 18.54 9.78 -17.58
N LYS A 227 19.31 10.66 -18.24
CA LYS A 227 20.78 10.68 -18.08
C LYS A 227 21.19 11.02 -16.66
N GLN A 228 20.54 12.00 -16.06
CA GLN A 228 20.80 12.40 -14.67
C GLN A 228 20.32 11.34 -13.68
N ALA A 229 19.27 10.59 -14.02
CA ALA A 229 18.81 9.45 -13.22
C ALA A 229 19.87 8.35 -13.14
N ALA A 230 20.49 7.99 -14.29
CA ALA A 230 21.57 7.02 -14.33
C ALA A 230 22.76 7.46 -13.46
N ILE A 231 23.15 8.73 -13.53
CA ILE A 231 24.24 9.29 -12.70
C ILE A 231 23.86 9.25 -11.22
N ALA A 232 22.61 9.60 -10.87
CA ALA A 232 22.16 9.54 -9.49
C ALA A 232 22.20 8.11 -8.93
N LEU A 233 21.77 7.13 -9.70
CA LEU A 233 21.81 5.72 -9.31
C LEU A 233 23.26 5.23 -9.17
N GLN A 234 24.16 5.60 -10.09
CA GLN A 234 25.58 5.24 -9.99
C GLN A 234 26.18 5.76 -8.69
N ARG A 235 25.90 7.01 -8.30
CA ARG A 235 26.35 7.56 -7.03
C ARG A 235 25.79 6.81 -5.82
N MET A 236 24.56 6.29 -5.90
CA MET A 236 24.01 5.46 -4.80
C MET A 236 24.75 4.13 -4.69
N VAL A 237 25.16 3.53 -5.82
CA VAL A 237 26.00 2.32 -5.82
C VAL A 237 27.36 2.63 -5.14
N GLU A 238 28.03 3.72 -5.51
CA GLU A 238 29.29 4.15 -4.89
C GLU A 238 29.15 4.37 -3.37
N GLN A 239 28.04 4.99 -2.92
CA GLN A 239 27.73 5.15 -1.49
C GLN A 239 27.50 3.80 -0.80
N MET A 240 26.83 2.87 -1.47
CA MET A 240 26.62 1.51 -0.94
C MET A 240 27.96 0.80 -0.74
N GLU A 241 28.84 0.83 -1.74
CA GLU A 241 30.16 0.22 -1.68
C GLU A 241 31.02 0.84 -0.58
N HIS A 242 30.99 2.17 -0.45
CA HIS A 242 31.66 2.89 0.64
C HIS A 242 31.16 2.45 2.02
N ARG A 243 29.84 2.27 2.19
CA ARG A 243 29.28 1.76 3.45
C ARG A 243 29.68 0.31 3.72
N TYR A 244 29.78 -0.54 2.72
CA TYR A 244 30.32 -1.89 2.88
C TYR A 244 31.77 -1.86 3.38
N GLN A 245 32.59 -0.94 2.87
CA GLN A 245 33.95 -0.78 3.36
C GLN A 245 33.97 -0.34 4.83
N ILE A 246 33.14 0.63 5.23
CA ILE A 246 33.01 1.07 6.63
C ILE A 246 32.60 -0.10 7.53
N PHE A 247 31.62 -0.92 7.12
CA PHE A 247 31.20 -2.07 7.91
C PHE A 247 32.32 -3.12 8.02
N SER A 248 33.07 -3.35 6.94
CA SER A 248 34.22 -4.23 6.95
C SER A 248 35.29 -3.77 7.93
N ASP A 249 35.66 -2.49 7.89
CA ASP A 249 36.69 -1.90 8.76
C ASP A 249 36.26 -1.91 10.24
N SER A 250 34.96 -1.75 10.50
CA SER A 250 34.37 -1.78 11.84
C SER A 250 34.03 -3.23 12.30
N LYS A 251 34.25 -4.23 11.45
CA LYS A 251 33.90 -5.64 11.70
C LYS A 251 32.42 -5.85 12.01
N THR A 252 31.55 -5.04 11.43
CA THR A 252 30.10 -5.12 11.58
C THR A 252 29.47 -5.66 10.28
N LYS A 253 28.27 -6.24 10.38
CA LYS A 253 27.60 -6.87 9.22
C LYS A 253 26.55 -5.98 8.56
N ASN A 254 26.02 -5.02 9.29
CA ASN A 254 24.91 -4.17 8.88
C ASN A 254 24.93 -2.83 9.63
N ILE A 255 24.01 -1.95 9.25
CA ILE A 255 23.89 -0.62 9.83
C ILE A 255 23.48 -0.63 11.31
N GLU A 256 22.68 -1.63 11.71
CA GLU A 256 22.25 -1.77 13.10
C GLU A 256 23.43 -2.08 14.00
N GLY A 257 24.23 -3.09 13.69
CA GLY A 257 25.43 -3.42 14.45
C GLY A 257 26.56 -2.38 14.32
N TYR A 258 26.52 -1.49 13.32
CA TYR A 258 27.46 -0.36 13.23
C TYR A 258 27.07 0.79 14.16
N ASN A 259 25.76 0.98 14.41
CA ASN A 259 25.25 2.05 15.26
C ASN A 259 25.21 1.68 16.75
N GLU A 260 25.34 0.41 17.11
CA GLU A 260 25.52 -0.08 18.48
C GLU A 260 26.96 0.15 18.98
#